data_0958722167e7149253277e977457fed2
#
_entry.id   0958722167e7149253277e977457fed2
#
_cell.length_a   1.000
_cell.length_b   1.000
_cell.length_c   1.000
_cell.angle_alpha   90.00
_cell.angle_beta   90.00
_cell.angle_gamma   90.00
#
_symmetry.space_group_name_H-M   'P 1'
#
loop_
_entity.id
_entity.type
_entity.pdbx_description
1 polymer ?
#
loop_
_entity_poly.entity_id
_entity_poly.type
_entity_poly.pdbx_seq_one_letter_code
_entity_poly.pdbx_strand_id
1 'polypeptide(L)'
;MIQMQSMLQIADNSGARRVMCIKVLGGSHRRYANIGDVIKVSIKDAIPRGKVKKGDVYNAVIVRTAKGVRRSDGSVIRFDGNAAVLLNNKLEPIGTRIFGPVTRELRGDRFMKIISLAPEVL
;
A
#
# COMPACT_ATOMS: atom_id res chain seq x y z
N MET A 1 6.87 8.79 -4.95
CA MET A 1 6.57 7.82 -6.02
C MET A 1 7.30 6.52 -5.74
N ILE A 2 6.67 5.42 -6.10
CA ILE A 2 7.20 4.09 -5.85
C ILE A 2 7.61 3.46 -7.18
N GLN A 3 8.80 2.90 -7.23
CA GLN A 3 9.31 2.19 -8.40
C GLN A 3 9.79 0.80 -7.99
N MET A 4 10.22 0.01 -8.96
CA MET A 4 10.82 -1.29 -8.67
C MET A 4 11.99 -1.12 -7.70
N GLN A 5 12.10 -2.04 -6.75
CA GLN A 5 13.09 -2.07 -5.67
C GLN A 5 12.89 -1.02 -4.56
N SER A 6 11.82 -0.23 -4.62
CA SER A 6 11.48 0.65 -3.49
C SER A 6 11.04 -0.17 -2.30
N MET A 7 11.46 0.23 -1.10
CA MET A 7 11.05 -0.39 0.15
C MET A 7 9.87 0.36 0.72
N LEU A 8 8.89 -0.38 1.23
CA LEU A 8 7.70 0.18 1.85
C LEU A 8 7.44 -0.50 3.19
N GLN A 9 6.84 0.24 4.10
CA GLN A 9 6.30 -0.33 5.33
C GLN A 9 4.90 -0.86 5.05
N ILE A 10 4.47 -1.84 5.85
CA ILE A 10 3.12 -2.37 5.76
C ILE A 10 2.26 -1.73 6.85
N ALA A 11 1.11 -1.23 6.44
CA ALA A 11 0.20 -0.46 7.28
C ALA A 11 -0.97 -1.30 7.81
N ASP A 12 -0.87 -2.62 7.78
CA ASP A 12 -1.94 -3.49 8.28
C ASP A 12 -1.40 -4.51 9.28
N ASN A 13 -2.31 -5.33 9.82
CA ASN A 13 -1.99 -6.36 10.81
C ASN A 13 -1.81 -7.75 10.21
N SER A 14 -1.42 -7.83 8.93
CA SER A 14 -1.18 -9.12 8.26
C SER A 14 0.06 -9.84 8.79
N GLY A 15 0.97 -9.12 9.43
CA GLY A 15 2.22 -9.68 9.96
C GLY A 15 3.46 -9.25 9.20
N ALA A 16 3.34 -8.71 8.01
CA ALA A 16 4.46 -8.14 7.29
C ALA A 16 4.85 -6.78 7.89
N ARG A 17 6.14 -6.50 7.92
CA ARG A 17 6.67 -5.21 8.40
C ARG A 17 7.19 -4.37 7.25
N ARG A 18 8.00 -4.95 6.38
CA ARG A 18 8.57 -4.26 5.23
C ARG A 18 8.48 -5.14 4.00
N VAL A 19 8.24 -4.50 2.88
CA VAL A 19 8.16 -5.17 1.58
C VAL A 19 8.97 -4.38 0.56
N MET A 20 9.36 -5.04 -0.51
CA MET A 20 10.03 -4.41 -1.65
C MET A 20 9.13 -4.51 -2.87
N CYS A 21 8.93 -3.38 -3.56
CA CYS A 21 8.20 -3.37 -4.81
C CYS A 21 9.02 -4.10 -5.88
N ILE A 22 8.44 -5.16 -6.44
CA ILE A 22 9.11 -5.91 -7.52
C ILE A 22 8.53 -5.60 -8.89
N LYS A 23 7.31 -5.08 -8.96
CA LYS A 23 6.72 -4.64 -10.23
C LYS A 23 5.60 -3.65 -10.00
N VAL A 24 5.52 -2.62 -10.84
CA VAL A 24 4.40 -1.70 -10.91
C VAL A 24 3.40 -2.24 -11.93
N LEU A 25 2.18 -2.54 -11.51
CA LEU A 25 1.15 -3.10 -12.36
C LEU A 25 0.37 -1.97 -13.07
N GLY A 26 -0.31 -2.32 -14.16
CA GLY A 26 -1.18 -1.38 -14.86
C GLY A 26 -0.70 -0.91 -16.22
N GLY A 27 0.30 -1.58 -16.81
CA GLY A 27 0.77 -1.24 -18.16
C GLY A 27 2.18 -1.73 -18.41
N SER A 28 2.52 -2.04 -19.67
CA SER A 28 3.80 -2.66 -20.01
C SER A 28 5.02 -1.75 -19.82
N HIS A 29 4.82 -0.44 -19.76
CA HIS A 29 5.92 0.54 -19.59
C HIS A 29 5.76 1.40 -18.34
N ARG A 30 4.91 1.01 -17.44
CA ARG A 30 4.67 1.79 -16.23
C ARG A 30 5.86 1.67 -15.28
N ARG A 31 6.45 2.82 -14.91
CA ARG A 31 7.65 2.88 -14.08
C ARG A 31 7.35 3.23 -12.62
N TYR A 32 6.33 4.04 -12.37
CA TYR A 32 6.08 4.62 -11.05
C TYR A 32 4.65 4.38 -10.62
N ALA A 33 4.47 4.18 -9.32
CA ALA A 33 3.17 4.03 -8.69
C ALA A 33 2.95 5.13 -7.66
N ASN A 34 1.72 5.56 -7.53
CA ASN A 34 1.27 6.55 -6.56
C ASN A 34 0.23 5.93 -5.62
N ILE A 35 -0.29 6.74 -4.68
CA ILE A 35 -1.36 6.30 -3.79
C ILE A 35 -2.53 5.79 -4.61
N GLY A 36 -3.05 4.63 -4.22
CA GLY A 36 -4.15 3.97 -4.92
C GLY A 36 -3.74 3.00 -6.02
N ASP A 37 -2.47 2.97 -6.39
CA ASP A 37 -1.99 2.04 -7.40
C ASP A 37 -1.65 0.68 -6.77
N VAL A 38 -1.89 -0.38 -7.53
CA VAL A 38 -1.56 -1.74 -7.12
C VAL A 38 -0.17 -2.10 -7.63
N ILE A 39 0.64 -2.64 -6.74
CA ILE A 39 1.99 -3.11 -7.07
C ILE A 39 2.14 -4.56 -6.61
N LYS A 40 3.14 -5.24 -7.15
CA LYS A 40 3.54 -6.55 -6.68
C LYS A 40 4.74 -6.40 -5.76
N VAL A 41 4.69 -7.03 -4.59
CA VAL A 41 5.72 -6.88 -3.57
C VAL A 41 6.23 -8.21 -3.08
N SER A 42 7.49 -8.22 -2.63
CA SER A 42 8.10 -9.35 -1.94
C SER A 42 8.30 -8.97 -0.48
N ILE A 43 7.91 -9.84 0.44
CA ILE A 43 8.01 -9.58 1.87
C ILE A 43 9.47 -9.76 2.31
N LYS A 44 10.05 -8.70 2.87
CA LYS A 44 11.45 -8.69 3.31
C LYS A 44 11.60 -8.84 4.82
N ASP A 45 10.56 -8.49 5.59
CA ASP A 45 10.57 -8.62 7.04
C ASP A 45 9.14 -8.88 7.52
N ALA A 46 8.96 -9.89 8.35
CA ALA A 46 7.64 -10.28 8.86
C ALA A 46 7.77 -10.84 10.26
N ILE A 47 6.68 -10.76 11.04
CA ILE A 47 6.64 -11.39 12.35
C ILE A 47 6.55 -12.91 12.22
N PRO A 48 7.11 -13.68 13.17
CA PRO A 48 7.20 -15.15 13.03
C PRO A 48 5.87 -15.88 12.89
N ARG A 49 4.80 -15.35 13.47
CA ARG A 49 3.48 -16.01 13.48
C ARG A 49 2.40 -15.24 12.72
N GLY A 50 2.81 -14.40 11.77
CA GLY A 50 1.85 -13.66 10.97
C GLY A 50 1.17 -14.50 9.90
N LYS A 51 0.17 -13.91 9.25
CA LYS A 51 -0.54 -14.52 8.13
C LYS A 51 0.33 -14.69 6.89
N VAL A 52 1.42 -13.93 6.82
CA VAL A 52 2.36 -13.92 5.69
C VAL A 52 3.76 -14.20 6.20
N LYS A 53 4.62 -14.69 5.31
CA LYS A 53 5.98 -15.08 5.66
C LYS A 53 6.99 -14.32 4.81
N LYS A 54 8.20 -14.15 5.34
CA LYS A 54 9.33 -13.57 4.61
C LYS A 54 9.57 -14.34 3.31
N GLY A 55 9.75 -13.62 2.23
CA GLY A 55 9.98 -14.20 0.91
C GLY A 55 8.73 -14.40 0.07
N ASP A 56 7.55 -14.33 0.66
CA ASP A 56 6.29 -14.45 -0.09
C ASP A 56 6.09 -13.24 -1.01
N VAL A 57 5.32 -13.46 -2.06
CA VAL A 57 4.97 -12.43 -3.05
C VAL A 57 3.47 -12.20 -3.01
N TYR A 58 3.08 -10.93 -2.87
CA TYR A 58 1.67 -10.53 -2.80
C TYR A 58 1.42 -9.29 -3.64
N ASN A 59 0.16 -9.05 -3.96
CA ASN A 59 -0.26 -7.75 -4.45
C ASN A 59 -0.41 -6.80 -3.26
N ALA A 60 -0.20 -5.51 -3.50
CA ALA A 60 -0.37 -4.49 -2.48
C ALA A 60 -0.86 -3.20 -3.11
N VAL A 61 -1.62 -2.41 -2.36
CA VAL A 61 -2.03 -1.08 -2.76
C VAL A 61 -1.28 -0.06 -1.92
N ILE A 62 -0.79 0.99 -2.56
CA ILE A 62 -0.05 2.06 -1.88
C ILE A 62 -1.06 2.97 -1.20
N VAL A 63 -0.90 3.15 0.12
CA VAL A 63 -1.80 4.00 0.92
C VAL A 63 -1.16 5.30 1.35
N ARG A 64 0.18 5.36 1.45
CA ARG A 64 0.92 6.57 1.81
C ARG A 64 2.21 6.65 1.01
N THR A 65 2.59 7.85 0.61
CA THR A 65 3.90 8.10 0.00
C THR A 65 4.51 9.36 0.60
N ALA A 66 5.84 9.39 0.67
CA ALA A 66 6.57 10.57 1.13
C ALA A 66 6.38 11.76 0.18
N LYS A 67 6.20 11.51 -1.12
CA LYS A 67 5.89 12.55 -2.09
C LYS A 67 4.50 13.13 -1.87
N GLY A 68 3.53 12.30 -1.46
CA GLY A 68 2.18 12.72 -1.14
C GLY A 68 1.29 12.93 -2.36
N VAL A 69 0.16 13.59 -2.13
CA VAL A 69 -0.89 13.83 -3.12
C VAL A 69 -1.17 15.32 -3.19
N ARG A 70 -1.23 15.85 -4.41
CA ARG A 70 -1.70 17.22 -4.64
C ARG A 70 -3.18 17.16 -5.06
N ARG A 71 -4.00 17.94 -4.38
CA ARG A 71 -5.42 18.02 -4.67
C ARG A 71 -5.76 19.20 -5.56
N SER A 72 -6.95 19.16 -6.16
CA SER A 72 -7.41 20.18 -7.10
C SER A 72 -7.55 21.57 -6.48
N ASP A 73 -7.76 21.66 -5.16
CA ASP A 73 -7.86 22.93 -4.46
C ASP A 73 -6.50 23.55 -4.11
N GLY A 74 -5.39 22.91 -4.50
CA GLY A 74 -4.04 23.37 -4.24
C GLY A 74 -3.43 22.81 -2.97
N SER A 75 -4.18 22.11 -2.11
CA SER A 75 -3.61 21.49 -0.91
C SER A 75 -2.76 20.28 -1.26
N VAL A 76 -1.79 19.98 -0.39
CA VAL A 76 -0.89 18.84 -0.56
C VAL A 76 -0.87 18.06 0.74
N ILE A 77 -1.05 16.75 0.64
CA ILE A 77 -0.94 15.83 1.77
C ILE A 77 0.32 15.01 1.60
N ARG A 78 1.21 15.05 2.58
CA ARG A 78 2.47 14.32 2.59
C ARG A 78 2.59 13.48 3.84
N PHE A 79 3.36 12.40 3.74
CA PHE A 79 3.61 11.49 4.85
C PHE A 79 5.12 11.33 5.07
N ASP A 80 5.50 10.83 6.25
CA ASP A 80 6.91 10.65 6.59
C ASP A 80 7.59 9.53 5.81
N GLY A 81 6.81 8.60 5.26
CA GLY A 81 7.36 7.48 4.51
C GLY A 81 6.33 6.85 3.60
N ASN A 82 6.73 5.77 2.97
CA ASN A 82 5.89 5.02 2.04
C ASN A 82 5.28 3.82 2.76
N ALA A 83 3.99 3.59 2.56
CA ALA A 83 3.29 2.46 3.16
C ALA A 83 2.30 1.85 2.20
N ALA A 84 2.10 0.55 2.36
CA ALA A 84 1.18 -0.23 1.53
C ALA A 84 0.36 -1.17 2.40
N VAL A 85 -0.73 -1.66 1.83
CA VAL A 85 -1.60 -2.67 2.44
C VAL A 85 -1.59 -3.90 1.54
N LEU A 86 -1.36 -5.07 2.12
CA LEU A 86 -1.32 -6.31 1.37
C LEU A 86 -2.71 -6.74 0.92
N LEU A 87 -2.79 -7.25 -0.29
CA LEU A 87 -4.03 -7.70 -0.91
C LEU A 87 -3.90 -9.17 -1.32
N ASN A 88 -5.03 -9.88 -1.33
CA ASN A 88 -5.10 -11.21 -1.90
C ASN A 88 -5.27 -11.16 -3.43
N ASN A 89 -5.45 -12.31 -4.07
CA ASN A 89 -5.62 -12.38 -5.52
C ASN A 89 -6.90 -11.69 -6.01
N LYS A 90 -7.87 -11.50 -5.14
CA LYS A 90 -9.12 -10.79 -5.45
C LYS A 90 -9.03 -9.30 -5.17
N LEU A 91 -7.85 -8.80 -4.84
CA LEU A 91 -7.58 -7.41 -4.47
C LEU A 91 -8.34 -6.96 -3.22
N GLU A 92 -8.54 -7.87 -2.29
CA GLU A 92 -9.11 -7.58 -0.98
C GLU A 92 -8.01 -7.56 0.09
N PRO A 93 -8.14 -6.72 1.14
CA PRO A 93 -7.13 -6.71 2.21
C PRO A 93 -7.00 -8.05 2.91
N ILE A 94 -5.78 -8.48 3.15
CA ILE A 94 -5.48 -9.69 3.92
C ILE A 94 -5.68 -9.41 5.41
N GLY A 95 -5.26 -8.24 5.88
CA GLY A 95 -5.39 -7.84 7.27
C GLY A 95 -6.80 -7.37 7.60
N THR A 96 -7.08 -7.31 8.90
CA THR A 96 -8.38 -6.86 9.43
C THR A 96 -8.34 -5.44 9.98
N ARG A 97 -7.15 -4.84 10.12
CA ARG A 97 -6.96 -3.48 10.63
C ARG A 97 -5.94 -2.74 9.80
N ILE A 98 -6.15 -1.44 9.69
CA ILE A 98 -5.20 -0.54 9.03
C ILE A 98 -4.61 0.38 10.09
N PHE A 99 -3.29 0.59 10.06
CA PHE A 99 -2.59 1.46 10.98
C PHE A 99 -2.26 2.79 10.31
N GLY A 100 -2.54 3.88 11.00
CA GLY A 100 -2.26 5.21 10.50
C GLY A 100 -3.27 5.69 9.47
N PRO A 101 -3.09 6.94 9.00
CA PRO A 101 -4.04 7.55 8.07
C PRO A 101 -3.91 6.99 6.65
N VAL A 102 -5.02 7.05 5.91
CA VAL A 102 -5.05 6.82 4.45
C VAL A 102 -5.66 8.05 3.79
N THR A 103 -5.52 8.16 2.48
CA THR A 103 -6.09 9.29 1.74
C THR A 103 -7.40 8.93 1.07
N ARG A 104 -8.21 9.96 0.77
CA ARG A 104 -9.50 9.77 0.08
C ARG A 104 -9.34 9.26 -1.35
N GLU A 105 -8.16 9.35 -1.93
CA GLU A 105 -7.88 8.85 -3.28
C GLU A 105 -8.10 7.35 -3.39
N LEU A 106 -8.18 6.64 -2.25
CA LEU A 106 -8.52 5.22 -2.22
C LEU A 106 -10.03 4.94 -2.35
N ARG A 107 -10.88 5.96 -2.40
CA ARG A 107 -12.33 5.81 -2.56
C ARG A 107 -12.75 5.41 -3.96
N GLY A 108 -12.12 4.40 -4.51
CA GLY A 108 -12.64 3.75 -5.70
C GLY A 108 -13.39 2.49 -5.31
N ASP A 109 -14.08 1.88 -6.23
CA ASP A 109 -14.86 0.66 -5.98
C ASP A 109 -14.02 -0.47 -5.41
N ARG A 110 -12.72 -0.47 -5.70
CA ARG A 110 -11.81 -1.54 -5.30
C ARG A 110 -11.37 -1.49 -3.84
N PHE A 111 -11.27 -0.29 -3.25
CA PHE A 111 -10.56 -0.12 -1.98
C PHE A 111 -11.43 0.47 -0.87
N MET A 112 -12.75 0.39 -1.01
CA MET A 112 -13.65 0.87 0.03
C MET A 112 -13.47 0.15 1.36
N LYS A 113 -13.11 -1.12 1.33
CA LYS A 113 -12.81 -1.86 2.56
C LYS A 113 -11.62 -1.27 3.31
N ILE A 114 -10.59 -0.83 2.59
CA ILE A 114 -9.42 -0.21 3.21
C ILE A 114 -9.83 1.08 3.91
N ILE A 115 -10.64 1.90 3.25
CA ILE A 115 -11.12 3.14 3.85
C ILE A 115 -11.96 2.87 5.10
N SER A 116 -12.82 1.85 5.06
CA SER A 116 -13.66 1.51 6.21
C SER A 116 -12.86 0.97 7.39
N LEU A 117 -11.70 0.35 7.14
CA LEU A 117 -10.83 -0.19 8.17
C LEU A 117 -9.83 0.83 8.71
N ALA A 118 -9.64 1.94 8.03
CA ALA A 118 -8.64 2.93 8.41
C ALA A 118 -9.14 3.78 9.58
N PRO A 119 -8.24 4.11 10.54
CA PRO A 119 -8.62 4.96 11.68
C PRO A 119 -8.84 6.41 11.29
N GLU A 120 -8.24 6.86 10.21
CA GLU A 120 -8.33 8.25 9.75
C GLU A 120 -8.21 8.29 8.22
N VAL A 121 -9.09 9.08 7.59
CA VAL A 121 -9.08 9.28 6.14
C VAL A 121 -8.84 10.76 5.85
N LEU A 122 -7.72 11.07 5.27
CA LEU A 122 -7.33 12.41 4.88
C LEU A 122 -7.65 12.66 3.39
#